data_9da8d262cea676ef003a36fcc7f5aa16
#
_entry.id   9da8d262cea676ef003a36fcc7f5aa16
#
_cell.length_a   1.000
_cell.length_b   1.000
_cell.length_c   1.000
_cell.angle_alpha   90.00
_cell.angle_beta   90.00
_cell.angle_gamma   90.00
#
_symmetry.space_group_name_H-M   'P 1'
#
loop_
_entity.id
_entity.type
_entity.pdbx_description
1 polymer ?
#
loop_
_entity_poly.entity_id
_entity_poly.type
_entity_poly.pdbx_seq_one_letter_code
_entity_poly.pdbx_strand_id
1 'polypeptide(L)'
;KLADGASQIQSGSTQLYDGSKELGDGMTKLKDGSSTLSSSLSEGADQVKNTKSSDTTVSMFATPIEDEETQITTVENNGHAMAPYMMSVGLWVGALAFCLMYPLTTYKGKLKSGFAWWASKASILYPVAILQGLFLIILLHVFNGFTPVEMTKTVLFACLTAMAFTSIMYFFNITFGKVGSFLMLVFMVIQLAGSAGTYPVEISPEFVSKIHSYVPFTYTVNAFRSTIAGGTSIRQSVYVLIGLIVVFTLLTILQFNHMAHQRKANRKTLYDWLEEKGLA
;
A
#
# COMPACT_ATOMS: atom_id res chain seq x y z
N LYS A 1 12.88 71.81 61.83
CA LYS A 1 13.11 71.81 60.34
C LYS A 1 14.64 71.66 60.00
N LEU A 2 15.57 72.38 60.66
CA LEU A 2 16.99 72.28 60.36
C LEU A 2 17.55 70.91 60.83
N ALA A 3 17.14 70.51 62.06
CA ALA A 3 17.52 69.20 62.62
C ALA A 3 16.91 68.01 61.79
N ASP A 4 15.70 68.16 61.31
CA ASP A 4 15.08 67.14 60.49
C ASP A 4 15.79 66.98 59.13
N GLY A 5 16.18 68.11 58.51
CA GLY A 5 16.93 68.10 57.27
C GLY A 5 18.34 67.48 57.46
N ALA A 6 18.99 67.73 58.57
CA ALA A 6 20.30 67.16 58.92
C ALA A 6 20.18 65.62 59.08
N SER A 7 19.08 65.12 59.74
CA SER A 7 18.81 63.68 59.91
C SER A 7 18.52 62.98 58.58
N GLN A 8 17.81 63.68 57.68
CA GLN A 8 17.56 63.14 56.34
C GLN A 8 18.84 63.05 55.51
N ILE A 9 19.69 64.02 55.56
CA ILE A 9 21.00 63.99 54.89
C ILE A 9 21.88 62.86 55.45
N GLN A 10 21.89 62.70 56.78
CA GLN A 10 22.61 61.56 57.40
C GLN A 10 22.10 60.21 56.94
N SER A 11 20.77 60.02 56.93
CA SER A 11 20.18 58.80 56.49
C SER A 11 20.44 58.52 54.99
N GLY A 12 20.29 59.53 54.12
CA GLY A 12 20.63 59.46 52.72
C GLY A 12 22.10 59.14 52.44
N SER A 13 22.99 59.71 53.22
CA SER A 13 24.41 59.40 53.10
C SER A 13 24.75 57.97 53.50
N THR A 14 24.10 57.44 54.54
CA THR A 14 24.26 56.05 54.94
C THR A 14 23.73 55.08 53.85
N GLN A 15 22.57 55.40 53.32
CA GLN A 15 21.99 54.58 52.18
C GLN A 15 22.90 54.62 50.95
N LEU A 16 23.49 55.76 50.64
CA LEU A 16 24.41 55.88 49.53
C LEU A 16 25.73 55.10 49.79
N TYR A 17 26.22 55.10 51.02
CA TYR A 17 27.39 54.32 51.42
C TYR A 17 27.12 52.81 51.30
N ASP A 18 25.96 52.33 51.81
CA ASP A 18 25.58 50.93 51.76
C ASP A 18 25.36 50.50 50.33
N GLY A 19 24.64 51.27 49.49
CA GLY A 19 24.44 51.00 48.08
C GLY A 19 25.75 50.97 47.28
N SER A 20 26.73 51.88 47.65
CA SER A 20 28.07 51.87 47.04
C SER A 20 28.86 50.60 47.40
N LYS A 21 28.68 50.11 48.63
CA LYS A 21 29.31 48.88 49.08
C LYS A 21 28.73 47.66 48.39
N GLU A 22 27.37 47.58 48.27
CA GLU A 22 26.70 46.53 47.53
C GLU A 22 27.11 46.49 46.06
N LEU A 23 27.25 47.64 45.43
CA LEU A 23 27.77 47.78 44.07
C LEU A 23 29.17 47.22 43.93
N GLY A 24 30.07 47.56 44.91
CA GLY A 24 31.41 47.01 44.94
C GLY A 24 31.48 45.51 45.09
N ASP A 25 30.65 44.96 45.97
CA ASP A 25 30.52 43.50 46.14
C ASP A 25 29.95 42.85 44.89
N GLY A 26 28.97 43.49 44.24
CA GLY A 26 28.40 43.03 42.96
C GLY A 26 29.42 43.02 41.81
N MET A 27 30.25 44.09 41.72
CA MET A 27 31.36 44.16 40.75
C MET A 27 32.43 43.11 41.00
N THR A 28 32.73 42.80 42.26
CA THR A 28 33.65 41.71 42.59
C THR A 28 33.11 40.37 42.14
N LYS A 29 31.85 40.07 42.46
CA LYS A 29 31.18 38.84 42.00
C LYS A 29 31.12 38.73 40.47
N LEU A 30 30.86 39.83 39.80
CA LEU A 30 30.85 39.85 38.32
C LEU A 30 32.24 39.59 37.74
N LYS A 31 33.29 40.18 38.35
CA LYS A 31 34.67 39.91 37.96
C LYS A 31 35.05 38.43 38.13
N ASP A 32 34.71 37.86 39.29
CA ASP A 32 35.02 36.49 39.62
C ASP A 32 34.22 35.52 38.68
N GLY A 33 32.95 35.81 38.45
CA GLY A 33 32.11 35.06 37.48
C GLY A 33 32.65 35.15 36.07
N SER A 34 33.09 36.31 35.62
CA SER A 34 33.71 36.52 34.30
C SER A 34 35.03 35.75 34.16
N SER A 35 35.83 35.76 35.21
CA SER A 35 37.11 35.02 35.25
C SER A 35 36.85 33.51 35.20
N THR A 36 35.87 33.00 35.97
CA THR A 36 35.48 31.60 35.95
C THR A 36 34.95 31.18 34.57
N LEU A 37 34.12 32.01 33.96
CA LEU A 37 33.60 31.75 32.60
C LEU A 37 34.74 31.70 31.56
N SER A 38 35.68 32.65 31.66
CA SER A 38 36.83 32.67 30.76
C SER A 38 37.71 31.43 30.92
N SER A 39 37.96 31.00 32.15
CA SER A 39 38.72 29.78 32.41
C SER A 39 38.00 28.53 31.89
N SER A 40 36.71 28.42 32.15
CA SER A 40 35.89 27.26 31.68
C SER A 40 35.80 27.21 30.16
N LEU A 41 35.66 28.37 29.50
CA LEU A 41 35.68 28.46 28.03
C LEU A 41 37.03 28.07 27.44
N SER A 42 38.14 28.51 28.08
CA SER A 42 39.50 28.13 27.66
C SER A 42 39.72 26.62 27.81
N GLU A 43 39.29 26.06 28.95
CA GLU A 43 39.41 24.63 29.21
C GLU A 43 38.55 23.80 28.24
N GLY A 44 37.32 24.24 27.95
CA GLY A 44 36.46 23.63 26.94
C GLY A 44 37.07 23.69 25.53
N ALA A 45 37.65 24.83 25.17
CA ALA A 45 38.36 25.00 23.89
C ALA A 45 39.58 24.07 23.77
N ASP A 46 40.32 23.90 24.87
CA ASP A 46 41.46 22.97 24.89
C ASP A 46 41.01 21.50 24.84
N GLN A 47 39.90 21.15 25.47
CA GLN A 47 39.30 19.83 25.36
C GLN A 47 38.86 19.53 23.91
N VAL A 48 38.22 20.48 23.25
CA VAL A 48 37.84 20.33 21.84
C VAL A 48 39.06 20.22 20.93
N LYS A 49 40.10 21.03 21.18
CA LYS A 49 41.36 21.01 20.43
C LYS A 49 42.16 19.72 20.62
N ASN A 50 42.12 19.16 21.81
CA ASN A 50 42.78 17.90 22.15
C ASN A 50 41.97 16.63 21.81
N THR A 51 40.70 16.81 21.42
CA THR A 51 39.93 15.72 20.87
C THR A 51 40.57 15.31 19.52
N LYS A 52 41.18 14.14 19.49
CA LYS A 52 41.83 13.60 18.27
C LYS A 52 40.73 13.35 17.24
N SER A 53 40.47 14.35 16.43
CA SER A 53 39.66 14.18 15.22
C SER A 53 40.57 13.59 14.12
N SER A 54 40.81 12.28 14.16
CA SER A 54 41.36 11.60 12.99
C SER A 54 40.30 11.64 11.89
N ASP A 55 40.72 11.62 10.62
CA ASP A 55 39.81 11.53 9.49
C ASP A 55 38.83 10.35 9.64
N THR A 56 39.27 9.26 10.27
CA THR A 56 38.46 8.11 10.65
C THR A 56 37.36 8.46 11.66
N THR A 57 37.66 9.28 12.69
CA THR A 57 36.67 9.69 13.69
C THR A 57 35.65 10.65 13.07
N VAL A 58 36.09 11.59 12.25
CA VAL A 58 35.20 12.50 11.50
C VAL A 58 34.30 11.69 10.54
N SER A 59 34.87 10.71 9.84
CA SER A 59 34.15 9.81 8.96
C SER A 59 33.10 8.97 9.71
N MET A 60 33.44 8.43 10.89
CA MET A 60 32.49 7.70 11.74
C MET A 60 31.31 8.57 12.23
N PHE A 61 31.53 9.86 12.48
CA PHE A 61 30.42 10.75 12.85
C PHE A 61 29.62 11.24 11.65
N ALA A 62 30.25 11.40 10.48
CA ALA A 62 29.59 11.84 9.26
C ALA A 62 28.81 10.69 8.58
N THR A 63 29.37 9.48 8.61
CA THR A 63 28.78 8.26 8.04
C THR A 63 28.95 7.11 9.02
N PRO A 64 28.11 7.04 10.10
CA PRO A 64 28.24 6.05 11.17
C PRO A 64 27.95 4.61 10.71
N ILE A 65 27.37 4.47 9.54
CA ILE A 65 27.05 3.18 8.91
C ILE A 65 27.62 3.22 7.50
N GLU A 66 28.44 2.24 7.15
CA GLU A 66 28.87 1.99 5.79
C GLU A 66 27.86 1.01 5.19
N ASP A 67 26.94 1.55 4.38
CA ASP A 67 25.93 0.74 3.70
C ASP A 67 26.57 0.07 2.48
N GLU A 68 26.61 -1.24 2.49
CA GLU A 68 26.89 -2.01 1.28
C GLU A 68 25.58 -2.18 0.51
N GLU A 69 25.28 -1.23 -0.37
CA GLU A 69 24.09 -1.26 -1.20
C GLU A 69 24.27 -2.25 -2.36
N THR A 70 23.69 -3.43 -2.22
CA THR A 70 23.59 -4.39 -3.34
C THR A 70 22.31 -4.11 -4.11
N GLN A 71 22.41 -3.42 -5.22
CA GLN A 71 21.26 -3.12 -6.08
C GLN A 71 20.81 -4.38 -6.83
N ILE A 72 19.72 -4.99 -6.36
CA ILE A 72 19.16 -6.22 -6.95
C ILE A 72 18.33 -5.88 -8.21
N THR A 73 17.63 -4.74 -8.23
CA THR A 73 16.80 -4.29 -9.34
C THR A 73 16.80 -2.78 -9.46
N THR A 74 16.57 -2.26 -10.66
CA THR A 74 16.37 -0.83 -10.89
C THR A 74 14.94 -0.56 -11.33
N VAL A 75 14.31 0.45 -10.73
CA VAL A 75 13.00 0.93 -11.13
C VAL A 75 13.20 2.33 -11.74
N GLU A 76 12.97 2.44 -13.05
CA GLU A 76 13.29 3.64 -13.82
C GLU A 76 12.53 4.90 -13.35
N ASN A 77 11.27 4.72 -12.93
CA ASN A 77 10.41 5.83 -12.53
C ASN A 77 9.28 5.37 -11.61
N ASN A 78 8.57 6.34 -11.01
CA ASN A 78 7.44 6.06 -10.11
C ASN A 78 6.28 5.31 -10.80
N GLY A 79 6.10 5.48 -12.11
CA GLY A 79 5.11 4.73 -12.88
C GLY A 79 5.38 3.22 -12.87
N HIS A 80 6.63 2.82 -13.09
CA HIS A 80 7.05 1.41 -13.00
C HIS A 80 6.91 0.87 -11.57
N ALA A 81 7.19 1.67 -10.54
CA ALA A 81 7.04 1.28 -9.14
C ALA A 81 5.57 1.00 -8.77
N MET A 82 4.65 1.80 -9.28
CA MET A 82 3.21 1.70 -9.01
C MET A 82 2.47 0.77 -9.98
N ALA A 83 3.05 0.44 -11.13
CA ALA A 83 2.43 -0.41 -12.15
C ALA A 83 1.91 -1.74 -11.60
N PRO A 84 2.62 -2.52 -10.77
CA PRO A 84 2.13 -3.78 -10.22
C PRO A 84 0.78 -3.68 -9.53
N TYR A 85 0.62 -2.63 -8.73
CA TYR A 85 -0.60 -2.36 -8.00
C TYR A 85 -1.73 -1.90 -8.92
N MET A 86 -1.48 -0.91 -9.77
CA MET A 86 -2.48 -0.36 -10.68
C MET A 86 -2.94 -1.36 -11.74
N MET A 87 -2.06 -2.24 -12.22
CA MET A 87 -2.41 -3.33 -13.12
C MET A 87 -3.36 -4.34 -12.44
N SER A 88 -3.09 -4.70 -11.19
CA SER A 88 -3.97 -5.58 -10.42
C SER A 88 -5.37 -4.98 -10.24
N VAL A 89 -5.45 -3.69 -9.91
CA VAL A 89 -6.71 -2.94 -9.80
C VAL A 89 -7.44 -2.89 -11.14
N GLY A 90 -6.75 -2.54 -12.22
CA GLY A 90 -7.34 -2.43 -13.54
C GLY A 90 -7.94 -3.75 -14.04
N LEU A 91 -7.24 -4.86 -13.82
CA LEU A 91 -7.72 -6.20 -14.18
C LEU A 91 -8.95 -6.62 -13.34
N TRP A 92 -8.99 -6.25 -12.06
CA TRP A 92 -10.14 -6.52 -11.19
C TRP A 92 -11.36 -5.71 -11.61
N VAL A 93 -11.20 -4.41 -11.79
CA VAL A 93 -12.28 -3.50 -12.20
C VAL A 93 -12.82 -3.88 -13.57
N GLY A 94 -11.94 -4.22 -14.52
CA GLY A 94 -12.38 -4.65 -15.84
C GLY A 94 -13.16 -5.96 -15.83
N ALA A 95 -12.73 -6.95 -15.03
CA ALA A 95 -13.48 -8.18 -14.83
C ALA A 95 -14.86 -7.91 -14.18
N LEU A 96 -14.91 -7.04 -13.18
CA LEU A 96 -16.15 -6.61 -12.53
C LEU A 96 -17.10 -5.93 -13.53
N ALA A 97 -16.61 -4.93 -14.26
CA ALA A 97 -17.39 -4.18 -15.24
C ALA A 97 -17.95 -5.11 -16.34
N PHE A 98 -17.10 -6.00 -16.85
CA PHE A 98 -17.54 -6.94 -17.88
C PHE A 98 -18.62 -7.90 -17.37
N CYS A 99 -18.47 -8.47 -16.17
CA CYS A 99 -19.47 -9.35 -15.58
C CYS A 99 -20.79 -8.62 -15.25
N LEU A 100 -20.75 -7.33 -14.97
CA LEU A 100 -21.97 -6.52 -14.78
C LEU A 100 -22.71 -6.26 -16.11
N MET A 101 -21.98 -6.06 -17.19
CA MET A 101 -22.57 -5.73 -18.48
C MET A 101 -23.02 -6.96 -19.27
N TYR A 102 -22.34 -8.10 -19.08
CA TYR A 102 -22.63 -9.32 -19.84
C TYR A 102 -23.76 -10.12 -19.20
N PRO A 103 -24.80 -10.53 -20.00
CA PRO A 103 -25.95 -11.26 -19.48
C PRO A 103 -25.57 -12.70 -19.13
N LEU A 104 -25.14 -12.94 -17.89
CA LEU A 104 -24.58 -14.22 -17.41
C LEU A 104 -25.64 -15.33 -17.31
N THR A 105 -26.88 -14.99 -16.93
CA THR A 105 -27.94 -15.93 -16.60
C THR A 105 -28.91 -16.19 -17.74
N THR A 106 -28.87 -15.41 -18.82
CA THR A 106 -29.74 -15.60 -19.98
C THR A 106 -29.23 -16.72 -20.87
N TYR A 107 -30.12 -17.52 -21.40
CA TYR A 107 -29.81 -18.52 -22.43
C TYR A 107 -30.91 -18.54 -23.49
N LYS A 108 -30.54 -18.95 -24.71
CA LYS A 108 -31.48 -19.12 -25.83
C LYS A 108 -31.61 -20.61 -26.12
N GLY A 109 -32.86 -21.08 -26.25
CA GLY A 109 -33.16 -22.48 -26.59
C GLY A 109 -33.40 -23.40 -25.39
N LYS A 110 -33.31 -24.71 -25.58
CA LYS A 110 -33.54 -25.70 -24.52
C LYS A 110 -32.31 -25.90 -23.67
N LEU A 111 -32.45 -25.76 -22.37
CA LEU A 111 -31.37 -25.95 -21.38
C LEU A 111 -31.00 -27.44 -21.30
N LYS A 112 -29.85 -27.84 -21.85
CA LYS A 112 -29.39 -29.25 -21.85
C LYS A 112 -28.88 -29.66 -20.46
N SER A 113 -27.91 -28.92 -19.93
CA SER A 113 -27.30 -29.15 -18.61
C SER A 113 -26.73 -27.83 -18.04
N GLY A 114 -26.48 -27.79 -16.73
CA GLY A 114 -25.82 -26.66 -16.12
C GLY A 114 -24.37 -26.47 -16.60
N PHE A 115 -23.68 -27.58 -16.88
CA PHE A 115 -22.33 -27.53 -17.45
C PHE A 115 -22.33 -26.89 -18.85
N ALA A 116 -23.26 -27.27 -19.73
CA ALA A 116 -23.37 -26.68 -21.07
C ALA A 116 -23.71 -25.19 -20.99
N TRP A 117 -24.51 -24.79 -20.00
CA TRP A 117 -24.83 -23.39 -19.75
C TRP A 117 -23.59 -22.62 -19.30
N TRP A 118 -22.85 -23.12 -18.29
CA TRP A 118 -21.58 -22.55 -17.87
C TRP A 118 -20.60 -22.42 -19.04
N ALA A 119 -20.38 -23.51 -19.81
CA ALA A 119 -19.43 -23.53 -20.93
C ALA A 119 -19.76 -22.49 -22.00
N SER A 120 -21.04 -22.32 -22.31
CA SER A 120 -21.52 -21.29 -23.26
C SER A 120 -21.18 -19.88 -22.83
N LYS A 121 -21.22 -19.58 -21.53
CA LYS A 121 -20.84 -18.26 -21.00
C LYS A 121 -19.32 -18.14 -20.85
N ALA A 122 -18.68 -19.17 -20.34
CA ALA A 122 -17.23 -19.23 -20.16
C ALA A 122 -16.47 -19.06 -21.48
N SER A 123 -17.02 -19.58 -22.59
CA SER A 123 -16.43 -19.42 -23.93
C SER A 123 -16.35 -17.96 -24.42
N ILE A 124 -17.04 -17.05 -23.78
CA ILE A 124 -16.95 -15.60 -24.06
C ILE A 124 -16.15 -14.90 -22.96
N LEU A 125 -16.41 -15.23 -21.68
CA LEU A 125 -15.78 -14.56 -20.56
C LEU A 125 -14.25 -14.75 -20.54
N TYR A 126 -13.76 -15.98 -20.72
CA TYR A 126 -12.33 -16.26 -20.64
C TYR A 126 -11.52 -15.66 -21.80
N PRO A 127 -11.95 -15.75 -23.07
CA PRO A 127 -11.29 -15.01 -24.14
C PRO A 127 -11.26 -13.50 -23.91
N VAL A 128 -12.35 -12.90 -23.41
CA VAL A 128 -12.39 -11.47 -23.10
C VAL A 128 -11.42 -11.14 -21.94
N ALA A 129 -11.32 -11.99 -20.91
CA ALA A 129 -10.37 -11.83 -19.84
C ALA A 129 -8.91 -11.87 -20.36
N ILE A 130 -8.59 -12.81 -21.25
CA ILE A 130 -7.27 -12.89 -21.88
C ILE A 130 -6.99 -11.61 -22.70
N LEU A 131 -7.95 -11.18 -23.52
CA LEU A 131 -7.83 -9.94 -24.28
C LEU A 131 -7.62 -8.72 -23.38
N GLN A 132 -8.34 -8.64 -22.26
CA GLN A 132 -8.15 -7.58 -21.27
C GLN A 132 -6.71 -7.53 -20.74
N GLY A 133 -6.13 -8.68 -20.37
CA GLY A 133 -4.74 -8.77 -19.91
C GLY A 133 -3.75 -8.34 -21.01
N LEU A 134 -3.97 -8.79 -22.26
CA LEU A 134 -3.16 -8.41 -23.41
C LEU A 134 -3.24 -6.90 -23.71
N PHE A 135 -4.45 -6.36 -23.79
CA PHE A 135 -4.68 -4.95 -24.06
C PHE A 135 -4.06 -4.06 -22.98
N LEU A 136 -4.15 -4.44 -21.71
CA LEU A 136 -3.53 -3.69 -20.64
C LEU A 136 -2.02 -3.51 -20.88
N ILE A 137 -1.31 -4.60 -21.16
CA ILE A 137 0.14 -4.53 -21.40
C ILE A 137 0.48 -3.79 -22.69
N ILE A 138 -0.28 -4.04 -23.78
CA ILE A 138 -0.06 -3.36 -25.05
C ILE A 138 -0.24 -1.84 -24.89
N LEU A 139 -1.31 -1.40 -24.22
CA LEU A 139 -1.57 0.02 -24.01
C LEU A 139 -0.49 0.67 -23.13
N LEU A 140 -0.07 0.00 -22.05
CA LEU A 140 1.02 0.50 -21.22
C LEU A 140 2.34 0.60 -22.00
N HIS A 141 2.64 -0.39 -22.83
CA HIS A 141 3.87 -0.39 -23.64
C HIS A 141 3.84 0.71 -24.70
N VAL A 142 2.74 0.84 -25.46
CA VAL A 142 2.63 1.79 -26.58
C VAL A 142 2.53 3.25 -26.10
N PHE A 143 1.73 3.52 -25.06
CA PHE A 143 1.47 4.89 -24.62
C PHE A 143 2.41 5.39 -23.53
N ASN A 144 2.89 4.50 -22.66
CA ASN A 144 3.71 4.87 -21.50
C ASN A 144 5.17 4.39 -21.62
N GLY A 145 5.55 3.71 -22.70
CA GLY A 145 6.90 3.16 -22.84
C GLY A 145 7.22 2.07 -21.80
N PHE A 146 6.20 1.38 -21.29
CA PHE A 146 6.37 0.37 -20.24
C PHE A 146 7.18 -0.82 -20.76
N THR A 147 8.36 -1.04 -20.18
CA THR A 147 9.33 -2.07 -20.55
C THR A 147 9.72 -2.92 -19.35
N PRO A 148 8.90 -3.91 -18.95
CA PRO A 148 9.25 -4.79 -17.85
C PRO A 148 10.45 -5.67 -18.21
N VAL A 149 11.27 -6.00 -17.20
CA VAL A 149 12.45 -6.86 -17.36
C VAL A 149 12.07 -8.21 -17.98
N GLU A 150 10.94 -8.78 -17.59
CA GLU A 150 10.45 -10.05 -18.11
C GLU A 150 9.11 -9.88 -18.84
N MET A 151 9.11 -9.22 -20.00
CA MET A 151 7.91 -8.89 -20.77
C MET A 151 6.99 -10.10 -20.97
N THR A 152 7.51 -11.22 -21.45
CA THR A 152 6.71 -12.43 -21.72
C THR A 152 6.01 -12.96 -20.47
N LYS A 153 6.72 -13.02 -19.34
CA LYS A 153 6.13 -13.46 -18.07
C LYS A 153 5.08 -12.47 -17.58
N THR A 154 5.33 -11.16 -17.73
CA THR A 154 4.36 -10.11 -17.37
C THR A 154 3.07 -10.25 -18.15
N VAL A 155 3.14 -10.47 -19.46
CA VAL A 155 1.97 -10.68 -20.33
C VAL A 155 1.20 -11.93 -19.92
N LEU A 156 1.89 -13.07 -19.79
CA LEU A 156 1.24 -14.33 -19.41
C LEU A 156 0.61 -14.25 -18.01
N PHE A 157 1.29 -13.59 -17.09
CA PHE A 157 0.77 -13.40 -15.74
C PHE A 157 -0.41 -12.43 -15.70
N ALA A 158 -0.44 -11.40 -16.53
CA ALA A 158 -1.59 -10.50 -16.67
C ALA A 158 -2.81 -11.25 -17.20
N CYS A 159 -2.65 -12.12 -18.19
CA CYS A 159 -3.72 -12.96 -18.70
C CYS A 159 -4.23 -13.95 -17.61
N LEU A 160 -3.33 -14.58 -16.87
CA LEU A 160 -3.67 -15.48 -15.77
C LEU A 160 -4.45 -14.74 -14.67
N THR A 161 -4.00 -13.54 -14.31
CA THR A 161 -4.65 -12.67 -13.31
C THR A 161 -6.05 -12.28 -13.76
N ALA A 162 -6.21 -11.86 -15.02
CA ALA A 162 -7.51 -11.52 -15.59
C ALA A 162 -8.48 -12.72 -15.55
N MET A 163 -8.00 -13.91 -15.89
CA MET A 163 -8.81 -15.15 -15.82
C MET A 163 -9.20 -15.48 -14.38
N ALA A 164 -8.29 -15.35 -13.42
CA ALA A 164 -8.58 -15.62 -12.01
C ALA A 164 -9.64 -14.65 -11.47
N PHE A 165 -9.49 -13.37 -11.73
CA PHE A 165 -10.43 -12.35 -11.30
C PHE A 165 -11.80 -12.51 -11.98
N THR A 166 -11.81 -12.82 -13.26
CA THR A 166 -13.07 -13.13 -13.99
C THR A 166 -13.76 -14.36 -13.40
N SER A 167 -13.03 -15.41 -12.99
CA SER A 167 -13.63 -16.60 -12.37
C SER A 167 -14.32 -16.26 -11.05
N ILE A 168 -13.69 -15.42 -10.21
CA ILE A 168 -14.27 -14.93 -8.96
C ILE A 168 -15.54 -14.11 -9.26
N MET A 169 -15.43 -13.12 -10.15
CA MET A 169 -16.56 -12.25 -10.51
C MET A 169 -17.72 -13.04 -11.09
N TYR A 170 -17.42 -14.01 -11.94
CA TYR A 170 -18.42 -14.87 -12.56
C TYR A 170 -19.25 -15.60 -11.51
N PHE A 171 -18.61 -16.24 -10.53
CA PHE A 171 -19.30 -16.92 -9.43
C PHE A 171 -20.20 -15.99 -8.62
N PHE A 172 -19.67 -14.86 -8.16
CA PHE A 172 -20.45 -13.94 -7.30
C PHE A 172 -21.61 -13.30 -8.05
N ASN A 173 -21.42 -12.97 -9.33
CA ASN A 173 -22.49 -12.37 -10.14
C ASN A 173 -23.62 -13.35 -10.47
N ILE A 174 -23.33 -14.62 -10.79
CA ILE A 174 -24.39 -15.60 -11.06
C ILE A 174 -25.13 -16.01 -9.79
N THR A 175 -24.48 -15.90 -8.61
CA THR A 175 -25.07 -16.31 -7.35
C THR A 175 -25.92 -15.19 -6.74
N PHE A 176 -25.41 -13.97 -6.75
CA PHE A 176 -26.00 -12.83 -6.03
C PHE A 176 -26.38 -11.63 -6.93
N GLY A 177 -26.22 -11.75 -8.26
CA GLY A 177 -26.52 -10.67 -9.19
C GLY A 177 -25.73 -9.38 -8.90
N LYS A 178 -26.40 -8.23 -8.92
CA LYS A 178 -25.80 -6.91 -8.62
C LYS A 178 -25.25 -6.82 -7.19
N VAL A 179 -25.88 -7.52 -6.24
CA VAL A 179 -25.37 -7.61 -4.87
C VAL A 179 -24.01 -8.29 -4.85
N GLY A 180 -23.80 -9.32 -5.68
CA GLY A 180 -22.49 -9.95 -5.85
C GLY A 180 -21.41 -8.99 -6.35
N SER A 181 -21.75 -8.16 -7.32
CA SER A 181 -20.85 -7.11 -7.83
C SER A 181 -20.53 -6.08 -6.75
N PHE A 182 -21.50 -5.66 -5.96
CA PHE A 182 -21.27 -4.75 -4.83
C PHE A 182 -20.36 -5.37 -3.77
N LEU A 183 -20.56 -6.64 -3.42
CA LEU A 183 -19.67 -7.36 -2.51
C LEU A 183 -18.23 -7.42 -3.03
N MET A 184 -18.06 -7.63 -4.34
CA MET A 184 -16.73 -7.65 -4.97
C MET A 184 -16.08 -6.27 -5.03
N LEU A 185 -16.87 -5.21 -5.11
CA LEU A 185 -16.37 -3.84 -4.99
C LEU A 185 -15.88 -3.56 -3.55
N VAL A 186 -16.64 -3.95 -2.54
CA VAL A 186 -16.22 -3.83 -1.12
C VAL A 186 -14.97 -4.67 -0.87
N PHE A 187 -14.93 -5.90 -1.38
CA PHE A 187 -13.75 -6.76 -1.27
C PHE A 187 -12.53 -6.15 -1.96
N MET A 188 -12.70 -5.45 -3.08
CA MET A 188 -11.63 -4.70 -3.72
C MET A 188 -11.02 -3.66 -2.77
N VAL A 189 -11.85 -2.89 -2.06
CA VAL A 189 -11.35 -1.88 -1.10
C VAL A 189 -10.51 -2.54 0.00
N ILE A 190 -10.95 -3.69 0.51
CA ILE A 190 -10.18 -4.48 1.48
C ILE A 190 -8.84 -4.93 0.90
N GLN A 191 -8.85 -5.41 -0.35
CA GLN A 191 -7.63 -5.82 -1.05
C GLN A 191 -6.67 -4.66 -1.32
N LEU A 192 -7.19 -3.46 -1.62
CA LEU A 192 -6.36 -2.26 -1.79
C LEU A 192 -5.54 -1.98 -0.54
N ALA A 193 -6.18 -2.05 0.63
CA ALA A 193 -5.50 -1.87 1.91
C ALA A 193 -4.57 -3.06 2.24
N GLY A 194 -5.05 -4.29 2.01
CA GLY A 194 -4.37 -5.52 2.44
C GLY A 194 -3.21 -5.98 1.58
N SER A 195 -3.09 -5.50 0.34
CA SER A 195 -2.09 -6.02 -0.61
C SER A 195 -0.68 -5.46 -0.45
N ALA A 196 -0.46 -4.47 0.42
CA ALA A 196 0.80 -3.74 0.54
C ALA A 196 1.30 -3.20 -0.82
N GLY A 197 0.36 -2.77 -1.66
CA GLY A 197 0.66 -2.28 -3.01
C GLY A 197 1.37 -0.94 -3.02
N THR A 198 1.10 -0.08 -2.04
CA THR A 198 1.64 1.28 -1.91
C THR A 198 2.68 1.40 -0.81
N TYR A 199 2.47 0.71 0.32
CA TYR A 199 3.34 0.76 1.49
C TYR A 199 3.72 -0.66 1.92
N PRO A 200 4.94 -0.88 2.46
CA PRO A 200 5.34 -2.16 3.03
C PRO A 200 4.43 -2.62 4.18
N VAL A 201 4.28 -3.94 4.34
CA VAL A 201 3.43 -4.52 5.39
C VAL A 201 3.92 -4.14 6.79
N GLU A 202 5.24 -4.02 6.95
CA GLU A 202 5.94 -3.77 8.21
C GLU A 202 5.58 -2.44 8.85
N ILE A 203 5.25 -1.43 8.03
CA ILE A 203 4.84 -0.09 8.48
C ILE A 203 3.32 0.11 8.45
N SER A 204 2.59 -0.95 8.07
CA SER A 204 1.12 -0.93 7.98
C SER A 204 0.47 -1.35 9.31
N PRO A 205 -0.79 -0.95 9.58
CA PRO A 205 -1.52 -1.40 10.77
C PRO A 205 -1.61 -2.94 10.87
N GLU A 206 -1.69 -3.46 12.08
CA GLU A 206 -1.74 -4.92 12.37
C GLU A 206 -2.83 -5.66 11.58
N PHE A 207 -3.96 -5.01 11.33
CA PHE A 207 -5.03 -5.53 10.49
C PHE A 207 -4.54 -5.91 9.07
N VAL A 208 -3.72 -5.06 8.46
CA VAL A 208 -3.16 -5.30 7.12
C VAL A 208 -2.29 -6.55 7.10
N SER A 209 -1.40 -6.69 8.09
CA SER A 209 -0.54 -7.88 8.22
C SER A 209 -1.34 -9.17 8.33
N LYS A 210 -2.47 -9.15 9.05
CA LYS A 210 -3.35 -10.32 9.22
C LYS A 210 -4.06 -10.73 7.94
N ILE A 211 -4.52 -9.77 7.12
CA ILE A 211 -5.28 -10.08 5.89
C ILE A 211 -4.39 -10.24 4.66
N HIS A 212 -3.15 -9.75 4.70
CA HIS A 212 -2.22 -9.71 3.57
C HIS A 212 -2.12 -11.06 2.83
N SER A 213 -1.98 -12.16 3.56
CA SER A 213 -1.83 -13.51 2.98
C SER A 213 -3.11 -14.08 2.36
N TYR A 214 -4.27 -13.50 2.66
CA TYR A 214 -5.57 -14.03 2.20
C TYR A 214 -6.12 -13.30 0.99
N VAL A 215 -5.61 -12.12 0.67
CA VAL A 215 -6.14 -11.34 -0.45
C VAL A 215 -5.43 -11.63 -1.75
N PRO A 216 -6.16 -11.87 -2.85
CA PRO A 216 -5.59 -12.15 -4.17
C PRO A 216 -4.62 -11.09 -4.68
N PHE A 217 -4.85 -9.80 -4.37
CA PHE A 217 -3.96 -8.71 -4.80
C PHE A 217 -2.55 -8.83 -4.27
N THR A 218 -2.33 -9.41 -3.09
CA THR A 218 -0.98 -9.67 -2.57
C THR A 218 -0.15 -10.47 -3.56
N TYR A 219 -0.72 -11.54 -4.08
CA TYR A 219 -0.04 -12.44 -5.02
C TYR A 219 0.15 -11.80 -6.40
N THR A 220 -0.84 -11.03 -6.85
CA THR A 220 -0.72 -10.34 -8.15
C THR A 220 0.28 -9.20 -8.10
N VAL A 221 0.26 -8.38 -7.07
CA VAL A 221 1.21 -7.27 -6.89
C VAL A 221 2.64 -7.79 -6.75
N ASN A 222 2.86 -8.83 -5.93
CA ASN A 222 4.20 -9.39 -5.74
C ASN A 222 4.76 -10.01 -7.02
N ALA A 223 3.93 -10.73 -7.79
CA ALA A 223 4.38 -11.30 -9.04
C ALA A 223 4.63 -10.24 -10.12
N PHE A 224 3.77 -9.22 -10.22
CA PHE A 224 4.03 -8.11 -11.15
C PHE A 224 5.29 -7.33 -10.75
N ARG A 225 5.54 -7.07 -9.46
CA ARG A 225 6.81 -6.48 -9.01
C ARG A 225 8.00 -7.29 -9.49
N SER A 226 7.94 -8.61 -9.32
CA SER A 226 9.02 -9.51 -9.72
C SER A 226 9.23 -9.53 -11.24
N THR A 227 8.17 -9.57 -12.04
CA THR A 227 8.31 -9.63 -13.50
C THR A 227 8.65 -8.28 -14.13
N ILE A 228 8.28 -7.17 -13.49
CA ILE A 228 8.54 -5.81 -13.98
C ILE A 228 9.96 -5.36 -13.64
N ALA A 229 10.37 -5.51 -12.38
CA ALA A 229 11.67 -5.03 -11.90
C ALA A 229 12.75 -6.12 -11.85
N GLY A 230 12.40 -7.39 -12.07
CA GLY A 230 13.24 -8.52 -11.78
C GLY A 230 13.15 -8.92 -10.30
N GLY A 231 13.63 -10.11 -9.94
CA GLY A 231 13.70 -10.51 -8.54
C GLY A 231 13.25 -11.93 -8.26
N THR A 232 12.32 -12.11 -7.30
CA THR A 232 11.95 -13.42 -6.75
C THR A 232 11.07 -14.27 -7.66
N SER A 233 11.01 -15.56 -7.39
CA SER A 233 10.17 -16.50 -8.14
C SER A 233 8.68 -16.21 -7.98
N ILE A 234 7.94 -16.13 -9.09
CA ILE A 234 6.47 -15.92 -9.11
C ILE A 234 5.66 -17.20 -8.92
N ARG A 235 6.32 -18.36 -8.67
CA ARG A 235 5.66 -19.68 -8.63
C ARG A 235 4.49 -19.73 -7.64
N GLN A 236 4.68 -19.21 -6.43
CA GLN A 236 3.63 -19.18 -5.41
C GLN A 236 2.40 -18.41 -5.89
N SER A 237 2.59 -17.24 -6.47
CA SER A 237 1.49 -16.42 -7.00
C SER A 237 0.75 -17.14 -8.13
N VAL A 238 1.47 -17.81 -9.02
CA VAL A 238 0.88 -18.60 -10.12
C VAL A 238 0.01 -19.74 -9.56
N TYR A 239 0.53 -20.50 -8.57
CA TYR A 239 -0.23 -21.58 -7.97
C TYR A 239 -1.51 -21.10 -7.26
N VAL A 240 -1.43 -19.97 -6.54
CA VAL A 240 -2.59 -19.38 -5.88
C VAL A 240 -3.63 -18.95 -6.90
N LEU A 241 -3.23 -18.27 -7.98
CA LEU A 241 -4.18 -17.85 -9.03
C LEU A 241 -4.81 -19.03 -9.76
N ILE A 242 -4.03 -20.07 -10.09
CA ILE A 242 -4.58 -21.31 -10.68
C ILE A 242 -5.56 -21.96 -9.71
N GLY A 243 -5.21 -22.04 -8.42
CA GLY A 243 -6.11 -22.55 -7.38
C GLY A 243 -7.43 -21.79 -7.34
N LEU A 244 -7.38 -20.45 -7.38
CA LEU A 244 -8.58 -19.60 -7.44
C LEU A 244 -9.41 -19.88 -8.71
N ILE A 245 -8.79 -19.97 -9.89
CA ILE A 245 -9.49 -20.31 -11.13
C ILE A 245 -10.22 -21.66 -10.98
N VAL A 246 -9.53 -22.68 -10.49
CA VAL A 246 -10.11 -24.02 -10.35
C VAL A 246 -11.28 -24.01 -9.36
N VAL A 247 -11.07 -23.45 -8.17
CA VAL A 247 -12.09 -23.42 -7.11
C VAL A 247 -13.32 -22.65 -7.58
N PHE A 248 -13.16 -21.42 -8.07
CA PHE A 248 -14.31 -20.61 -8.51
C PHE A 248 -14.97 -21.12 -9.76
N THR A 249 -14.24 -21.76 -10.68
CA THR A 249 -14.82 -22.46 -11.82
C THR A 249 -15.70 -23.63 -11.38
N LEU A 250 -15.21 -24.47 -10.46
CA LEU A 250 -16.00 -25.58 -9.91
C LEU A 250 -17.24 -25.08 -9.19
N LEU A 251 -17.12 -24.07 -8.33
CA LEU A 251 -18.26 -23.44 -7.64
C LEU A 251 -19.27 -22.88 -8.64
N THR A 252 -18.80 -22.25 -9.72
CA THR A 252 -19.65 -21.70 -10.78
C THR A 252 -20.39 -22.81 -11.53
N ILE A 253 -19.74 -23.90 -11.85
CA ILE A 253 -20.37 -25.08 -12.49
C ILE A 253 -21.44 -25.68 -11.57
N LEU A 254 -21.12 -25.83 -10.28
CA LEU A 254 -22.09 -26.31 -9.28
C LEU A 254 -23.31 -25.41 -9.19
N GLN A 255 -23.09 -24.09 -9.18
CA GLN A 255 -24.16 -23.09 -9.14
C GLN A 255 -25.04 -23.18 -10.40
N PHE A 256 -24.46 -23.30 -11.58
CA PHE A 256 -25.24 -23.49 -12.82
C PHE A 256 -26.02 -24.81 -12.82
N ASN A 257 -25.44 -25.90 -12.32
CA ASN A 257 -26.15 -27.17 -12.18
C ASN A 257 -27.32 -27.02 -11.20
N HIS A 258 -27.13 -26.36 -10.08
CA HIS A 258 -28.21 -26.07 -9.12
C HIS A 258 -29.31 -25.22 -9.77
N MET A 259 -28.98 -24.14 -10.43
CA MET A 259 -29.95 -23.29 -11.13
C MET A 259 -30.69 -24.02 -12.22
N ALA A 260 -29.99 -24.86 -13.01
CA ALA A 260 -30.61 -25.68 -14.05
C ALA A 260 -31.60 -26.71 -13.48
N HIS A 261 -31.27 -27.31 -12.33
CA HIS A 261 -32.16 -28.25 -11.63
C HIS A 261 -33.40 -27.55 -11.09
N GLN A 262 -33.24 -26.40 -10.43
CA GLN A 262 -34.37 -25.60 -9.90
C GLN A 262 -35.31 -25.14 -11.02
N ARG A 263 -34.79 -24.63 -12.14
CA ARG A 263 -35.59 -24.20 -13.29
C ARG A 263 -36.36 -25.38 -13.94
N LYS A 264 -35.74 -26.57 -14.01
CA LYS A 264 -36.45 -27.78 -14.47
C LYS A 264 -37.58 -28.18 -13.51
N ALA A 265 -37.42 -27.97 -12.22
CA ALA A 265 -38.42 -28.23 -11.20
C ALA A 265 -39.46 -27.10 -11.05
N ASN A 266 -39.40 -26.08 -11.91
CA ASN A 266 -40.23 -24.86 -11.84
C ASN A 266 -40.15 -24.14 -10.49
N ARG A 267 -38.97 -24.16 -9.83
CA ARG A 267 -38.70 -23.49 -8.55
C ARG A 267 -37.87 -22.27 -8.81
N LYS A 268 -38.15 -21.19 -8.04
CA LYS A 268 -37.35 -19.96 -8.07
C LYS A 268 -35.98 -20.18 -7.46
N THR A 269 -34.96 -19.65 -8.12
CA THR A 269 -33.59 -19.61 -7.58
C THR A 269 -33.41 -18.36 -6.73
N LEU A 270 -32.32 -18.30 -5.96
CA LEU A 270 -31.93 -17.06 -5.24
C LEU A 270 -31.77 -15.90 -6.23
N TYR A 271 -31.18 -16.14 -7.39
CA TYR A 271 -31.02 -15.14 -8.44
C TYR A 271 -32.37 -14.61 -8.92
N ASP A 272 -33.33 -15.49 -9.23
CA ASP A 272 -34.68 -15.09 -9.68
C ASP A 272 -35.39 -14.26 -8.61
N TRP A 273 -35.23 -14.59 -7.32
CA TRP A 273 -35.77 -13.79 -6.21
C TRP A 273 -35.13 -12.39 -6.12
N LEU A 274 -33.79 -12.31 -6.31
CA LEU A 274 -33.09 -11.02 -6.33
C LEU A 274 -33.51 -10.18 -7.55
N GLU A 275 -33.72 -10.81 -8.70
CA GLU A 275 -34.19 -10.15 -9.92
C GLU A 275 -35.60 -9.54 -9.74
N GLU A 276 -36.51 -10.25 -9.09
CA GLU A 276 -37.84 -9.71 -8.74
C GLU A 276 -37.76 -8.48 -7.79
N LYS A 277 -36.72 -8.41 -6.98
CA LYS A 277 -36.44 -7.26 -6.09
C LYS A 277 -35.65 -6.13 -6.75
N GLY A 278 -35.27 -6.29 -8.02
CA GLY A 278 -34.42 -5.34 -8.75
C GLY A 278 -32.94 -5.34 -8.33
N LEU A 279 -32.53 -6.39 -7.61
CA LEU A 279 -31.18 -6.54 -7.04
C LEU A 279 -30.29 -7.49 -7.86
N ALA A 280 -30.76 -8.04 -8.98
CA ALA A 280 -30.00 -8.87 -9.90
C ALA A 280 -29.89 -8.25 -11.29
#